data_5404b593bee53bc08c53447ead3c2d42
#
_entry.id   5404b593bee53bc08c53447ead3c2d42
#
_cell.length_a   1.000
_cell.length_b   1.000
_cell.length_c   1.000
_cell.angle_alpha   90.00
_cell.angle_beta   90.00
_cell.angle_gamma   90.00
#
_symmetry.space_group_name_H-M   'P 1'
#
loop_
_entity.id
_entity.type
_entity.pdbx_description
1 polymer ?
#
loop_
_entity_poly.entity_id
_entity_poly.type
_entity_poly.pdbx_seq_one_letter_code
_entity_poly.pdbx_strand_id
1 'polypeptide(L)'
;MRVLLHTPLKAPDSPVPSGDREMARGLARLLERIGHEVTMPDASRVAPGVPPVAAHLSLERRARAQAGRLITRWRALPAHHPERFDLWFTYHCYYRKPDWLGPVVTQALGVPYVIAEASHAPRRAQGPTRAGHRAVERALAAADLVLTVNPRDMAGVKARLRPGARQVWLPPFIDVAPFQVPLGRDPGRPPLLLSVGMMRTRDKLESYRVLARAFALLGDREWRALLVGDGPARAEIEGLMAPFGSRVRFAGAVPHGELPALYASADLYLWPAINEAYGMAFLEAQAAGLPVVAGRTGGVPAVVADGVTGQLTPIGDAASFAAAVVRLLEDPAERARLGTAAAHRVAAHHDERAAAHALRAALATLRGVKR
;
A
#
# COMPACT_ATOMS: atom_id res chain seq x y z
N MET A 1 -24.64 -1.14 -6.95
CA MET A 1 -24.41 0.31 -7.16
C MET A 1 -23.34 0.48 -8.21
N ARG A 2 -23.41 1.58 -8.95
CA ARG A 2 -22.32 2.01 -9.85
C ARG A 2 -21.38 2.92 -9.06
N VAL A 3 -20.14 2.49 -8.93
CA VAL A 3 -19.12 3.19 -8.15
C VAL A 3 -18.11 3.82 -9.11
N LEU A 4 -17.92 5.12 -8.98
CA LEU A 4 -16.84 5.81 -9.66
C LEU A 4 -15.59 5.77 -8.78
N LEU A 5 -14.59 4.96 -9.16
CA LEU A 5 -13.32 4.83 -8.46
C LEU A 5 -12.31 5.85 -8.98
N HIS A 6 -12.04 6.87 -8.17
CA HIS A 6 -11.05 7.90 -8.45
C HIS A 6 -9.72 7.62 -7.73
N THR A 7 -8.61 7.56 -8.47
CA THR A 7 -7.28 7.23 -7.94
C THR A 7 -6.27 8.35 -8.26
N PRO A 8 -6.28 9.46 -7.51
CA PRO A 8 -5.46 10.64 -7.84
C PRO A 8 -3.95 10.39 -7.80
N LEU A 9 -3.48 9.43 -7.02
CA LEU A 9 -2.05 9.11 -6.93
C LEU A 9 -1.60 8.18 -8.06
N LYS A 10 -2.27 7.05 -8.23
CA LYS A 10 -1.85 6.02 -9.17
C LYS A 10 -3.04 5.18 -9.63
N ALA A 11 -3.24 5.18 -10.93
CA ALA A 11 -4.31 4.40 -11.55
C ALA A 11 -3.98 2.89 -11.53
N PRO A 12 -5.00 2.00 -11.45
CA PRO A 12 -4.83 0.54 -11.50
C PRO A 12 -4.15 0.04 -12.77
N ASP A 13 -4.31 0.74 -13.89
CA ASP A 13 -3.71 0.45 -15.19
C ASP A 13 -2.30 1.05 -15.38
N SER A 14 -1.76 1.73 -14.37
CA SER A 14 -0.40 2.31 -14.44
C SER A 14 0.63 1.25 -14.83
N PRO A 15 1.51 1.50 -15.83
CA PRO A 15 2.52 0.53 -16.25
C PRO A 15 3.61 0.29 -15.18
N VAL A 16 3.80 1.24 -14.27
CA VAL A 16 4.84 1.16 -13.24
C VAL A 16 4.32 0.40 -12.02
N PRO A 17 4.87 -0.77 -11.67
CA PRO A 17 4.50 -1.52 -10.47
C PRO A 17 4.68 -0.70 -9.18
N SER A 18 3.76 -0.86 -8.23
CA SER A 18 3.88 -0.29 -6.88
C SER A 18 2.78 -0.83 -5.97
N GLY A 19 2.99 -0.77 -4.64
CA GLY A 19 1.97 -1.09 -3.66
C GLY A 19 0.68 -0.27 -3.83
N ASP A 20 0.80 1.03 -4.18
CA ASP A 20 -0.39 1.88 -4.47
C ASP A 20 -1.20 1.36 -5.65
N ARG A 21 -0.54 0.85 -6.71
CA ARG A 21 -1.24 0.26 -7.86
C ARG A 21 -1.97 -1.02 -7.46
N GLU A 22 -1.30 -1.90 -6.73
CA GLU A 22 -1.90 -3.18 -6.32
C GLU A 22 -3.05 -2.95 -5.33
N MET A 23 -2.94 -1.99 -4.41
CA MET A 23 -4.05 -1.62 -3.54
C MET A 23 -5.23 -1.02 -4.34
N ALA A 24 -4.97 -0.16 -5.34
CA ALA A 24 -6.03 0.38 -6.20
C ALA A 24 -6.77 -0.75 -6.96
N ARG A 25 -6.03 -1.73 -7.49
CA ARG A 25 -6.59 -2.94 -8.12
C ARG A 25 -7.38 -3.78 -7.12
N GLY A 26 -6.83 -3.99 -5.93
CA GLY A 26 -7.49 -4.71 -4.85
C GLY A 26 -8.82 -4.06 -4.47
N LEU A 27 -8.87 -2.74 -4.29
CA LEU A 27 -10.12 -2.01 -3.99
C LEU A 27 -11.15 -2.13 -5.12
N ALA A 28 -10.73 -2.07 -6.39
CA ALA A 28 -11.64 -2.30 -7.51
C ALA A 28 -12.25 -3.71 -7.44
N ARG A 29 -11.40 -4.76 -7.30
CA ARG A 29 -11.87 -6.14 -7.13
C ARG A 29 -12.77 -6.31 -5.91
N LEU A 30 -12.48 -5.65 -4.78
CA LEU A 30 -13.34 -5.72 -3.60
C LEU A 30 -14.74 -5.16 -3.87
N LEU A 31 -14.81 -3.98 -4.51
CA LEU A 31 -16.08 -3.35 -4.87
C LEU A 31 -16.89 -4.24 -5.83
N GLU A 32 -16.26 -4.84 -6.84
CA GLU A 32 -16.88 -5.78 -7.76
C GLU A 32 -17.34 -7.06 -7.05
N ARG A 33 -16.50 -7.64 -6.18
CA ARG A 33 -16.82 -8.83 -5.37
C ARG A 33 -18.04 -8.64 -4.47
N ILE A 34 -18.26 -7.42 -3.97
CA ILE A 34 -19.44 -7.12 -3.14
C ILE A 34 -20.66 -6.68 -3.96
N GLY A 35 -20.61 -6.83 -5.29
CA GLY A 35 -21.73 -6.63 -6.19
C GLY A 35 -21.90 -5.21 -6.71
N HIS A 36 -20.81 -4.45 -6.82
CA HIS A 36 -20.82 -3.10 -7.40
C HIS A 36 -20.20 -3.11 -8.79
N GLU A 37 -20.72 -2.26 -9.66
CA GLU A 37 -20.15 -1.98 -10.96
C GLU A 37 -19.14 -0.82 -10.80
N VAL A 38 -17.87 -1.06 -11.17
CA VAL A 38 -16.80 -0.07 -10.96
C VAL A 38 -16.43 0.59 -12.28
N THR A 39 -16.47 1.92 -12.29
CA THR A 39 -16.01 2.72 -13.41
C THR A 39 -14.88 3.66 -12.95
N MET A 40 -13.95 3.94 -13.84
CA MET A 40 -12.88 4.91 -13.57
C MET A 40 -13.07 6.14 -14.44
N PRO A 41 -13.03 7.34 -13.87
CA PRO A 41 -13.13 8.55 -14.67
C PRO A 41 -11.88 8.72 -15.52
N ASP A 42 -12.02 9.22 -16.75
CA ASP A 42 -10.89 9.67 -17.58
C ASP A 42 -10.00 10.69 -16.84
N ALA A 43 -10.57 11.32 -15.81
CA ALA A 43 -9.90 12.25 -14.91
C ALA A 43 -8.76 11.64 -14.07
N SER A 44 -8.75 10.33 -13.85
CA SER A 44 -7.62 9.63 -13.19
C SER A 44 -6.33 9.70 -14.02
N ARG A 45 -6.46 10.04 -15.30
CA ARG A 45 -5.35 10.28 -16.24
C ARG A 45 -4.73 11.68 -16.14
N VAL A 46 -5.16 12.52 -15.20
CA VAL A 46 -4.60 13.86 -15.02
C VAL A 46 -3.18 13.76 -14.47
N ALA A 47 -2.22 13.88 -15.37
CA ALA A 47 -0.76 13.90 -15.20
C ALA A 47 -0.17 12.68 -14.47
N PRO A 48 0.62 11.85 -15.15
CA PRO A 48 1.41 10.80 -14.50
C PRO A 48 2.40 11.41 -13.49
N GLY A 49 2.54 10.75 -12.34
CA GLY A 49 3.47 11.17 -11.30
C GLY A 49 2.91 12.19 -10.30
N VAL A 50 3.72 12.50 -9.29
CA VAL A 50 3.40 13.52 -8.28
C VAL A 50 3.79 14.88 -8.82
N PRO A 51 2.85 15.81 -9.07
CA PRO A 51 3.18 17.12 -9.60
C PRO A 51 4.02 17.93 -8.61
N PRO A 52 4.87 18.84 -9.08
CA PRO A 52 5.51 19.82 -8.23
C PRO A 52 4.46 20.58 -7.42
N VAL A 53 4.75 20.88 -6.16
CA VAL A 53 3.78 21.56 -5.28
C VAL A 53 3.38 22.93 -5.84
N ALA A 54 4.30 23.60 -6.54
CA ALA A 54 4.03 24.87 -7.23
C ALA A 54 2.90 24.75 -8.29
N ALA A 55 2.64 23.56 -8.82
CA ALA A 55 1.56 23.33 -9.79
C ALA A 55 0.17 23.16 -9.16
N HIS A 56 0.03 23.10 -7.83
CA HIS A 56 -1.24 22.80 -7.17
C HIS A 56 -2.35 23.82 -7.50
N LEU A 57 -2.05 25.12 -7.58
CA LEU A 57 -3.06 26.13 -7.93
C LEU A 57 -3.59 25.99 -9.36
N SER A 58 -2.72 25.65 -10.30
CA SER A 58 -3.13 25.40 -11.69
C SER A 58 -3.91 24.08 -11.82
N LEU A 59 -3.56 23.07 -11.01
CA LEU A 59 -4.30 21.81 -10.91
C LEU A 59 -5.69 22.01 -10.32
N GLU A 60 -5.82 22.82 -9.26
CA GLU A 60 -7.11 23.13 -8.66
C GLU A 60 -8.05 23.79 -9.67
N ARG A 61 -7.57 24.79 -10.44
CA ARG A 61 -8.36 25.43 -11.49
C ARG A 61 -8.82 24.45 -12.57
N ARG A 62 -7.90 23.61 -13.08
CA ARG A 62 -8.23 22.59 -14.08
C ARG A 62 -9.22 21.57 -13.53
N ALA A 63 -9.04 21.11 -12.30
CA ALA A 63 -9.93 20.17 -11.66
C ALA A 63 -11.34 20.77 -11.46
N ARG A 64 -11.48 22.03 -11.11
CA ARG A 64 -12.80 22.71 -11.04
C ARG A 64 -13.51 22.73 -12.38
N ALA A 65 -12.80 23.07 -13.46
CA ALA A 65 -13.36 23.06 -14.81
C ALA A 65 -13.77 21.63 -15.23
N GLN A 66 -12.99 20.64 -14.88
CA GLN A 66 -13.28 19.24 -15.14
C GLN A 66 -14.48 18.74 -14.32
N ALA A 67 -14.56 19.10 -13.04
CA ALA A 67 -15.73 18.81 -12.20
C ALA A 67 -17.00 19.40 -12.80
N GLY A 68 -16.96 20.64 -13.29
CA GLY A 68 -18.09 21.27 -13.98
C GLY A 68 -18.56 20.47 -15.20
N ARG A 69 -17.63 20.05 -16.07
CA ARG A 69 -17.96 19.21 -17.24
C ARG A 69 -18.58 17.85 -16.83
N LEU A 70 -18.01 17.21 -15.79
CA LEU A 70 -18.52 15.94 -15.29
C LEU A 70 -19.95 16.09 -14.72
N ILE A 71 -20.19 17.13 -13.93
CA ILE A 71 -21.50 17.42 -13.35
C ILE A 71 -22.54 17.68 -14.46
N THR A 72 -22.21 18.50 -15.46
CA THR A 72 -23.10 18.77 -16.58
C THR A 72 -23.43 17.51 -17.36
N ARG A 73 -22.40 16.70 -17.69
CA ARG A 73 -22.58 15.42 -18.38
C ARG A 73 -23.46 14.47 -17.56
N TRP A 74 -23.15 14.27 -16.27
CA TRP A 74 -23.91 13.35 -15.40
C TRP A 74 -25.39 13.76 -15.30
N ARG A 75 -25.69 15.08 -15.20
CA ARG A 75 -27.07 15.58 -15.15
C ARG A 75 -27.84 15.40 -16.45
N ALA A 76 -27.15 15.45 -17.57
CA ALA A 76 -27.75 15.27 -18.90
C ALA A 76 -28.08 13.80 -19.23
N LEU A 77 -27.47 12.84 -18.52
CA LEU A 77 -27.67 11.41 -18.77
C LEU A 77 -28.99 10.91 -18.15
N PRO A 78 -29.71 9.96 -18.81
CA PRO A 78 -30.86 9.29 -18.21
C PRO A 78 -30.49 8.60 -16.88
N ALA A 79 -31.46 8.41 -15.98
CA ALA A 79 -31.21 7.84 -14.64
C ALA A 79 -30.53 6.47 -14.65
N HIS A 80 -30.81 5.66 -15.65
CA HIS A 80 -30.25 4.29 -15.81
C HIS A 80 -29.01 4.23 -16.70
N HIS A 81 -28.52 5.36 -17.20
CA HIS A 81 -27.36 5.38 -18.10
C HIS A 81 -26.11 4.81 -17.38
N PRO A 82 -25.28 3.96 -18.04
CA PRO A 82 -24.16 3.28 -17.40
C PRO A 82 -23.05 4.24 -16.90
N GLU A 83 -22.94 5.42 -17.47
CA GLU A 83 -21.99 6.43 -17.01
C GLU A 83 -22.45 7.22 -15.76
N ARG A 84 -23.70 7.06 -15.32
CA ARG A 84 -24.14 7.61 -14.01
C ARG A 84 -23.62 6.73 -12.89
N PHE A 85 -23.05 7.34 -11.89
CA PHE A 85 -22.58 6.67 -10.67
C PHE A 85 -23.50 7.03 -9.49
N ASP A 86 -23.56 6.10 -8.54
CA ASP A 86 -24.36 6.20 -7.32
C ASP A 86 -23.46 6.50 -6.10
N LEU A 87 -22.13 6.38 -6.26
CA LEU A 87 -21.12 6.57 -5.24
C LEU A 87 -19.82 7.07 -5.87
N TRP A 88 -19.21 8.07 -5.27
CA TRP A 88 -17.84 8.48 -5.55
C TRP A 88 -16.89 7.87 -4.53
N PHE A 89 -15.92 7.06 -4.99
CA PHE A 89 -14.94 6.39 -4.14
C PHE A 89 -13.54 6.85 -4.52
N THR A 90 -12.85 7.53 -3.61
CA THR A 90 -11.46 7.97 -3.84
C THR A 90 -10.50 7.06 -3.11
N TYR A 91 -9.48 6.59 -3.81
CA TYR A 91 -8.36 5.90 -3.20
C TYR A 91 -7.12 6.77 -3.20
N HIS A 92 -6.54 6.92 -2.02
CA HIS A 92 -5.34 7.64 -1.64
C HIS A 92 -5.48 9.17 -1.81
N CYS A 93 -5.80 9.84 -0.69
CA CYS A 93 -5.94 11.29 -0.62
C CYS A 93 -4.95 11.89 0.38
N TYR A 94 -3.91 12.58 -0.11
CA TYR A 94 -2.92 13.25 0.72
C TYR A 94 -2.41 14.55 0.07
N TYR A 95 -1.65 15.37 0.80
CA TYR A 95 -1.29 16.72 0.40
C TYR A 95 -0.58 16.87 -0.96
N ARG A 96 0.12 15.85 -1.46
CA ARG A 96 0.74 15.88 -2.80
C ARG A 96 -0.21 15.47 -3.90
N LYS A 97 -1.21 14.67 -3.58
CA LYS A 97 -2.23 14.13 -4.49
C LYS A 97 -3.59 14.14 -3.81
N PRO A 98 -4.13 15.34 -3.51
CA PRO A 98 -5.47 15.45 -2.94
C PRO A 98 -6.53 15.15 -4.00
N ASP A 99 -7.71 14.78 -3.56
CA ASP A 99 -8.87 14.73 -4.44
C ASP A 99 -9.46 16.15 -4.63
N TRP A 100 -9.20 16.72 -5.80
CA TRP A 100 -9.72 18.03 -6.18
C TRP A 100 -11.14 17.94 -6.73
N LEU A 101 -11.61 16.78 -7.17
CA LEU A 101 -12.87 16.55 -7.87
C LEU A 101 -13.99 16.12 -6.94
N GLY A 102 -13.75 15.10 -6.12
CA GLY A 102 -14.74 14.42 -5.29
C GLY A 102 -15.61 15.39 -4.47
N PRO A 103 -15.03 16.29 -3.67
CA PRO A 103 -15.83 17.22 -2.86
C PRO A 103 -16.81 18.10 -3.67
N VAL A 104 -16.38 18.58 -4.84
CA VAL A 104 -17.17 19.44 -5.70
C VAL A 104 -18.28 18.66 -6.40
N VAL A 105 -17.92 17.49 -6.95
CA VAL A 105 -18.85 16.67 -7.73
C VAL A 105 -19.92 16.07 -6.83
N THR A 106 -19.53 15.47 -5.70
CA THR A 106 -20.46 14.80 -4.80
C THR A 106 -21.45 15.75 -4.17
N GLN A 107 -20.98 16.95 -3.76
CA GLN A 107 -21.87 18.00 -3.25
C GLN A 107 -22.88 18.45 -4.31
N ALA A 108 -22.44 18.66 -5.56
CA ALA A 108 -23.31 19.15 -6.64
C ALA A 108 -24.33 18.11 -7.11
N LEU A 109 -24.01 16.81 -7.00
CA LEU A 109 -24.85 15.70 -7.46
C LEU A 109 -25.66 15.04 -6.34
N GLY A 110 -25.36 15.34 -5.08
CA GLY A 110 -26.00 14.70 -3.92
C GLY A 110 -25.69 13.22 -3.80
N VAL A 111 -24.52 12.76 -4.29
CA VAL A 111 -24.08 11.37 -4.20
C VAL A 111 -23.10 11.19 -3.02
N PRO A 112 -23.12 10.04 -2.33
CA PRO A 112 -22.19 9.75 -1.24
C PRO A 112 -20.72 9.83 -1.68
N TYR A 113 -19.86 10.27 -0.75
CA TYR A 113 -18.43 10.39 -0.93
C TYR A 113 -17.64 9.51 0.05
N VAL A 114 -16.90 8.56 -0.47
CA VAL A 114 -16.03 7.66 0.30
C VAL A 114 -14.57 7.92 -0.04
N ILE A 115 -13.72 7.94 0.97
CA ILE A 115 -12.27 8.01 0.81
C ILE A 115 -11.63 6.80 1.47
N ALA A 116 -10.87 6.01 0.73
CA ALA A 116 -9.97 5.01 1.26
C ALA A 116 -8.54 5.56 1.30
N GLU A 117 -7.87 5.43 2.44
CA GLU A 117 -6.50 5.89 2.69
C GLU A 117 -6.35 7.41 2.52
N ALA A 118 -6.79 8.15 3.52
CA ALA A 118 -6.53 9.58 3.64
C ALA A 118 -5.45 9.85 4.69
N SER A 119 -4.58 10.83 4.44
CA SER A 119 -3.57 11.30 5.40
C SER A 119 -3.69 12.79 5.66
N HIS A 120 -3.89 13.16 6.93
CA HIS A 120 -3.90 14.54 7.39
C HIS A 120 -2.60 14.88 8.11
N ALA A 121 -1.82 15.82 7.55
CA ALA A 121 -0.50 16.19 8.04
C ALA A 121 -0.44 17.69 8.39
N PRO A 122 -0.74 18.13 9.64
CA PRO A 122 -0.78 19.54 10.05
C PRO A 122 0.51 20.31 9.74
N ARG A 123 1.66 19.67 9.83
CA ARG A 123 2.97 20.25 9.44
C ARG A 123 3.04 20.72 7.99
N ARG A 124 2.09 20.34 7.15
CA ARG A 124 1.97 20.72 5.73
C ARG A 124 0.98 21.88 5.50
N ALA A 125 0.40 22.42 6.55
CA ALA A 125 -0.54 23.54 6.48
C ALA A 125 0.10 24.86 6.05
N GLN A 126 1.44 24.94 6.08
CA GLN A 126 2.21 26.14 5.72
C GLN A 126 3.17 25.85 4.55
N GLY A 127 3.70 26.91 3.98
CA GLY A 127 4.67 26.84 2.89
C GLY A 127 4.10 26.26 1.59
N PRO A 128 4.96 25.68 0.74
CA PRO A 128 4.61 25.22 -0.60
C PRO A 128 3.52 24.15 -0.64
N THR A 129 3.32 23.40 0.45
CA THR A 129 2.35 22.29 0.51
C THR A 129 0.95 22.71 0.96
N ARG A 130 0.77 23.98 1.33
CA ARG A 130 -0.49 24.53 1.91
C ARG A 130 -1.73 24.27 1.04
N ALA A 131 -1.62 24.48 -0.28
CA ALA A 131 -2.77 24.30 -1.16
C ALA A 131 -3.26 22.84 -1.19
N GLY A 132 -2.33 21.88 -1.30
CA GLY A 132 -2.66 20.46 -1.25
C GLY A 132 -3.20 20.03 0.13
N HIS A 133 -2.63 20.55 1.21
CA HIS A 133 -3.12 20.28 2.56
C HIS A 133 -4.56 20.75 2.75
N ARG A 134 -4.88 21.98 2.34
CA ARG A 134 -6.25 22.52 2.37
C ARG A 134 -7.22 21.70 1.51
N ALA A 135 -6.76 21.17 0.37
CA ALA A 135 -7.60 20.32 -0.46
C ALA A 135 -7.94 18.99 0.24
N VAL A 136 -6.98 18.40 0.97
CA VAL A 136 -7.25 17.22 1.81
C VAL A 136 -8.26 17.55 2.91
N GLU A 137 -8.12 18.69 3.58
CA GLU A 137 -9.09 19.12 4.61
C GLU A 137 -10.50 19.28 4.04
N ARG A 138 -10.63 19.87 2.84
CA ARG A 138 -11.93 19.95 2.14
C ARG A 138 -12.49 18.58 1.78
N ALA A 139 -11.63 17.64 1.32
CA ALA A 139 -12.04 16.29 1.00
C ALA A 139 -12.55 15.54 2.25
N LEU A 140 -11.82 15.62 3.36
CA LEU A 140 -12.21 15.00 4.63
C LEU A 140 -13.51 15.61 5.18
N ALA A 141 -13.67 16.95 5.10
CA ALA A 141 -14.87 17.64 5.55
C ALA A 141 -16.11 17.31 4.68
N ALA A 142 -15.93 16.90 3.42
CA ALA A 142 -17.00 16.52 2.52
C ALA A 142 -17.35 15.02 2.61
N ALA A 143 -16.43 14.18 3.06
CA ALA A 143 -16.61 12.73 3.07
C ALA A 143 -17.75 12.26 3.99
N ASP A 144 -18.48 11.26 3.55
CA ASP A 144 -19.49 10.53 4.34
C ASP A 144 -18.86 9.36 5.11
N LEU A 145 -17.86 8.72 4.49
CA LEU A 145 -17.13 7.60 5.06
C LEU A 145 -15.65 7.71 4.69
N VAL A 146 -14.77 7.52 5.68
CA VAL A 146 -13.34 7.34 5.44
C VAL A 146 -12.90 5.97 5.92
N LEU A 147 -12.32 5.19 5.01
CA LEU A 147 -11.69 3.91 5.28
C LEU A 147 -10.20 4.18 5.54
N THR A 148 -9.79 4.11 6.78
CA THR A 148 -8.39 4.35 7.15
C THR A 148 -7.62 3.05 7.07
N VAL A 149 -6.59 3.02 6.24
CA VAL A 149 -5.73 1.84 6.01
C VAL A 149 -4.55 1.84 6.98
N ASN A 150 -3.92 3.01 7.19
CA ASN A 150 -2.83 3.16 8.15
C ASN A 150 -3.36 3.66 9.51
N PRO A 151 -3.19 2.90 10.60
CA PRO A 151 -3.67 3.32 11.94
C PRO A 151 -3.14 4.68 12.41
N ARG A 152 -1.95 5.09 11.95
CA ARG A 152 -1.36 6.40 12.30
C ARG A 152 -2.17 7.59 11.81
N ASP A 153 -2.93 7.42 10.73
CA ASP A 153 -3.76 8.49 10.16
C ASP A 153 -5.12 8.64 10.87
N MET A 154 -5.53 7.65 11.68
CA MET A 154 -6.87 7.60 12.26
C MET A 154 -7.23 8.87 13.07
N ALA A 155 -6.38 9.28 13.98
CA ALA A 155 -6.67 10.43 14.84
C ALA A 155 -6.71 11.75 14.04
N GLY A 156 -5.74 11.94 13.14
CA GLY A 156 -5.66 13.14 12.29
C GLY A 156 -6.82 13.27 11.32
N VAL A 157 -7.27 12.16 10.75
CA VAL A 157 -8.44 12.08 9.86
C VAL A 157 -9.71 12.35 10.65
N LYS A 158 -9.92 11.66 11.78
CA LYS A 158 -11.12 11.83 12.62
C LYS A 158 -11.38 13.28 13.01
N ALA A 159 -10.31 14.00 13.36
CA ALA A 159 -10.39 15.41 13.75
C ALA A 159 -10.86 16.38 12.64
N ARG A 160 -10.96 15.91 11.40
CA ARG A 160 -11.35 16.70 10.21
C ARG A 160 -12.65 16.27 9.57
N LEU A 161 -13.24 15.17 10.05
CA LEU A 161 -14.52 14.71 9.55
C LEU A 161 -15.67 15.61 10.04
N ARG A 162 -16.66 15.82 9.17
CA ARG A 162 -17.88 16.52 9.55
C ARG A 162 -18.71 15.70 10.54
N PRO A 163 -19.59 16.33 11.33
CA PRO A 163 -20.55 15.60 12.15
C PRO A 163 -21.39 14.63 11.31
N GLY A 164 -21.55 13.40 11.79
CA GLY A 164 -22.27 12.33 11.10
C GLY A 164 -21.46 11.54 10.08
N ALA A 165 -20.28 12.00 9.66
CA ALA A 165 -19.37 11.20 8.86
C ALA A 165 -18.76 10.05 9.68
N ARG A 166 -18.49 8.92 9.03
CA ARG A 166 -17.96 7.72 9.68
C ARG A 166 -16.51 7.50 9.29
N GLN A 167 -15.77 6.92 10.23
CA GLN A 167 -14.43 6.42 10.00
C GLN A 167 -14.38 4.95 10.38
N VAL A 168 -13.87 4.12 9.49
CA VAL A 168 -13.71 2.67 9.68
C VAL A 168 -12.28 2.29 9.38
N TRP A 169 -11.68 1.45 10.19
CA TRP A 169 -10.40 0.85 9.88
C TRP A 169 -10.58 -0.29 8.87
N LEU A 170 -9.93 -0.16 7.72
CA LEU A 170 -9.81 -1.20 6.71
C LEU A 170 -8.35 -1.62 6.66
N PRO A 171 -7.95 -2.76 7.26
CA PRO A 171 -6.58 -3.23 7.21
C PRO A 171 -6.08 -3.34 5.76
N PRO A 172 -4.77 -3.12 5.50
CA PRO A 172 -4.19 -3.48 4.22
C PRO A 172 -4.47 -4.95 3.93
N PHE A 173 -4.75 -5.29 2.69
CA PHE A 173 -5.18 -6.63 2.29
C PHE A 173 -4.56 -7.04 0.95
N ILE A 174 -4.49 -8.34 0.71
CA ILE A 174 -4.08 -8.97 -0.55
C ILE A 174 -5.03 -10.11 -0.91
N ASP A 175 -4.99 -10.55 -2.17
CA ASP A 175 -5.46 -11.88 -2.54
C ASP A 175 -4.41 -12.90 -2.06
N VAL A 176 -4.73 -13.71 -1.08
CA VAL A 176 -3.79 -14.70 -0.52
C VAL A 176 -3.63 -15.94 -1.37
N ALA A 177 -4.63 -16.26 -2.22
CA ALA A 177 -4.66 -17.51 -2.97
C ALA A 177 -3.41 -17.75 -3.85
N PRO A 178 -2.87 -16.75 -4.58
CA PRO A 178 -1.66 -16.94 -5.37
C PRO A 178 -0.42 -17.30 -4.55
N PHE A 179 -0.37 -16.94 -3.26
CA PHE A 179 0.78 -17.15 -2.38
C PHE A 179 0.71 -18.45 -1.59
N GLN A 180 -0.42 -19.16 -1.65
CA GLN A 180 -0.61 -20.48 -1.02
C GLN A 180 -0.04 -21.62 -1.89
N VAL A 181 1.23 -21.49 -2.26
CA VAL A 181 1.95 -22.52 -3.01
C VAL A 181 2.83 -23.34 -2.09
N PRO A 182 3.08 -24.64 -2.41
CA PRO A 182 3.96 -25.48 -1.61
C PRO A 182 5.34 -24.83 -1.47
N LEU A 183 5.91 -24.89 -0.26
CA LEU A 183 7.23 -24.38 0.01
C LEU A 183 8.29 -25.20 -0.73
N GLY A 184 9.01 -24.56 -1.65
CA GLY A 184 10.09 -25.15 -2.44
C GLY A 184 11.46 -25.03 -1.76
N ARG A 185 11.50 -25.13 -0.41
CA ARG A 185 12.73 -25.03 0.38
C ARG A 185 13.54 -26.32 0.27
N ASP A 186 14.82 -26.19 -0.03
CA ASP A 186 15.75 -27.30 -0.07
C ASP A 186 16.58 -27.33 1.24
N PRO A 187 16.40 -28.33 2.12
CA PRO A 187 17.10 -28.41 3.41
C PRO A 187 18.62 -28.52 3.28
N GLY A 188 19.11 -28.94 2.13
CA GLY A 188 20.55 -29.09 1.84
C GLY A 188 21.24 -27.80 1.39
N ARG A 189 20.51 -26.69 1.28
CA ARG A 189 21.08 -25.42 0.82
C ARG A 189 21.19 -24.38 1.94
N PRO A 190 22.16 -23.46 1.86
CA PRO A 190 22.19 -22.30 2.72
C PRO A 190 20.85 -21.53 2.67
N PRO A 191 20.34 -21.04 3.82
CA PRO A 191 19.08 -20.31 3.87
C PRO A 191 19.03 -19.14 2.88
N LEU A 192 17.90 -18.99 2.18
CA LEU A 192 17.66 -17.94 1.21
C LEU A 192 16.92 -16.75 1.85
N LEU A 193 17.59 -15.61 1.89
CA LEU A 193 17.06 -14.34 2.36
C LEU A 193 16.46 -13.59 1.17
N LEU A 194 15.19 -13.23 1.23
CA LEU A 194 14.49 -12.56 0.14
C LEU A 194 14.18 -11.11 0.49
N SER A 195 14.42 -10.20 -0.44
CA SER A 195 13.93 -8.82 -0.39
C SER A 195 13.25 -8.46 -1.70
N VAL A 196 12.02 -7.97 -1.64
CA VAL A 196 11.25 -7.53 -2.81
C VAL A 196 10.92 -6.04 -2.66
N GLY A 197 11.43 -5.22 -3.56
CA GLY A 197 11.19 -3.79 -3.48
C GLY A 197 11.77 -3.00 -4.64
N MET A 198 11.09 -1.90 -5.00
CA MET A 198 11.61 -0.98 -6.02
C MET A 198 12.93 -0.35 -5.58
N MET A 199 13.89 -0.27 -6.49
CA MET A 199 15.19 0.34 -6.26
C MET A 199 15.15 1.86 -6.53
N ARG A 200 14.31 2.58 -5.73
CA ARG A 200 14.18 4.03 -5.78
C ARG A 200 15.21 4.70 -4.89
N THR A 201 15.56 5.94 -5.22
CA THR A 201 16.36 6.82 -4.36
C THR A 201 15.62 7.15 -3.05
N ARG A 202 16.31 7.78 -2.08
CA ARG A 202 15.82 8.16 -0.76
C ARG A 202 15.47 6.94 0.10
N ASP A 203 14.26 6.85 0.64
CA ASP A 203 13.86 5.90 1.68
C ASP A 203 14.10 4.43 1.30
N LYS A 204 13.88 4.07 0.02
CA LYS A 204 14.15 2.70 -0.46
C LYS A 204 15.66 2.42 -0.50
N LEU A 205 16.44 3.34 -1.01
CA LEU A 205 17.90 3.22 -1.00
C LEU A 205 18.47 3.16 0.43
N GLU A 206 17.95 3.96 1.36
CA GLU A 206 18.32 3.86 2.77
C GLU A 206 18.00 2.48 3.36
N SER A 207 16.88 1.88 2.99
CA SER A 207 16.58 0.50 3.40
C SER A 207 17.63 -0.48 2.88
N TYR A 208 18.08 -0.36 1.62
CA TYR A 208 19.15 -1.21 1.09
C TYR A 208 20.50 -0.94 1.77
N ARG A 209 20.80 0.31 2.16
CA ARG A 209 22.03 0.63 2.94
C ARG A 209 22.02 -0.03 4.32
N VAL A 210 20.86 -0.03 4.99
CA VAL A 210 20.71 -0.76 6.27
C VAL A 210 20.87 -2.25 6.06
N LEU A 211 20.27 -2.80 4.99
CA LEU A 211 20.36 -4.22 4.64
C LEU A 211 21.83 -4.64 4.37
N ALA A 212 22.57 -3.86 3.60
CA ALA A 212 23.99 -4.13 3.34
C ALA A 212 24.83 -4.13 4.62
N ARG A 213 24.62 -3.12 5.52
CA ARG A 213 25.29 -3.10 6.82
C ARG A 213 24.92 -4.31 7.68
N ALA A 214 23.66 -4.74 7.64
CA ALA A 214 23.22 -5.92 8.37
C ALA A 214 23.86 -7.20 7.81
N PHE A 215 23.96 -7.35 6.48
CA PHE A 215 24.65 -8.48 5.86
C PHE A 215 26.13 -8.58 6.26
N ALA A 216 26.83 -7.45 6.39
CA ALA A 216 28.20 -7.41 6.86
C ALA A 216 28.35 -7.93 8.31
N LEU A 217 27.29 -7.86 9.11
CA LEU A 217 27.29 -8.33 10.51
C LEU A 217 26.87 -9.80 10.65
N LEU A 218 26.49 -10.49 9.56
CA LEU A 218 26.15 -11.91 9.61
C LEU A 218 27.38 -12.83 9.76
N GLY A 219 28.58 -12.30 9.52
CA GLY A 219 29.84 -13.03 9.65
C GLY A 219 29.97 -14.20 8.66
N ASP A 220 30.60 -15.28 9.11
CA ASP A 220 30.89 -16.48 8.30
C ASP A 220 29.71 -17.47 8.19
N ARG A 221 28.53 -17.08 8.65
CA ARG A 221 27.32 -17.91 8.56
C ARG A 221 26.97 -18.20 7.11
N GLU A 222 26.42 -19.37 6.88
CA GLU A 222 25.91 -19.75 5.57
C GLU A 222 24.56 -19.08 5.31
N TRP A 223 24.49 -18.30 4.24
CA TRP A 223 23.26 -17.68 3.72
C TRP A 223 23.43 -17.26 2.28
N ARG A 224 22.34 -17.13 1.59
CA ARG A 224 22.26 -16.49 0.27
C ARG A 224 21.14 -15.45 0.30
N ALA A 225 21.23 -14.44 -0.55
CA ALA A 225 20.20 -13.42 -0.68
C ALA A 225 19.75 -13.25 -2.14
N LEU A 226 18.46 -13.07 -2.33
CA LEU A 226 17.85 -12.69 -3.59
C LEU A 226 17.18 -11.32 -3.44
N LEU A 227 17.65 -10.34 -4.20
CA LEU A 227 17.08 -9.00 -4.25
C LEU A 227 16.26 -8.86 -5.52
N VAL A 228 14.95 -8.68 -5.35
CA VAL A 228 13.97 -8.57 -6.44
C VAL A 228 13.50 -7.13 -6.56
N GLY A 229 13.58 -6.60 -7.76
CA GLY A 229 13.19 -5.24 -8.07
C GLY A 229 14.19 -4.54 -8.98
N ASP A 230 13.79 -3.36 -9.43
CA ASP A 230 14.59 -2.52 -10.29
C ASP A 230 14.26 -1.03 -10.02
N GLY A 231 15.09 -0.14 -10.57
CA GLY A 231 14.87 1.29 -10.47
C GLY A 231 16.14 2.13 -10.56
N PRO A 232 16.01 3.45 -10.47
CA PRO A 232 17.13 4.38 -10.72
C PRO A 232 18.29 4.26 -9.73
N ALA A 233 18.11 3.64 -8.58
CA ALA A 233 19.18 3.41 -7.60
C ALA A 233 19.88 2.05 -7.74
N ARG A 234 19.55 1.24 -8.77
CA ARG A 234 20.05 -0.13 -8.92
C ARG A 234 21.57 -0.21 -8.89
N ALA A 235 22.27 0.60 -9.68
CA ALA A 235 23.74 0.58 -9.74
C ALA A 235 24.38 0.88 -8.37
N GLU A 236 23.82 1.83 -7.60
CA GLU A 236 24.29 2.13 -6.27
C GLU A 236 24.06 0.95 -5.30
N ILE A 237 22.91 0.29 -5.40
CA ILE A 237 22.58 -0.88 -4.58
C ILE A 237 23.48 -2.06 -4.94
N GLU A 238 23.76 -2.32 -6.21
CA GLU A 238 24.73 -3.32 -6.65
C GLU A 238 26.12 -3.06 -6.06
N GLY A 239 26.55 -1.79 -6.05
CA GLY A 239 27.80 -1.39 -5.39
C GLY A 239 27.81 -1.66 -3.88
N LEU A 240 26.69 -1.40 -3.18
CA LEU A 240 26.55 -1.71 -1.75
C LEU A 240 26.63 -3.22 -1.47
N MET A 241 26.18 -4.05 -2.38
CA MET A 241 26.12 -5.51 -2.24
C MET A 241 27.36 -6.22 -2.79
N ALA A 242 28.22 -5.53 -3.55
CA ALA A 242 29.42 -6.12 -4.16
C ALA A 242 30.36 -6.86 -3.17
N PRO A 243 30.56 -6.39 -1.92
CA PRO A 243 31.41 -7.12 -0.95
C PRO A 243 30.93 -8.55 -0.63
N PHE A 244 29.67 -8.88 -0.89
CA PHE A 244 29.10 -10.21 -0.58
C PHE A 244 29.25 -11.21 -1.73
N GLY A 245 29.71 -10.78 -2.89
CA GLY A 245 30.02 -11.62 -4.05
C GLY A 245 28.80 -12.45 -4.48
N SER A 246 29.03 -13.75 -4.73
CA SER A 246 28.00 -14.69 -5.20
C SER A 246 26.89 -15.01 -4.20
N ARG A 247 27.05 -14.62 -2.93
CA ARG A 247 25.97 -14.78 -1.91
C ARG A 247 24.76 -13.93 -2.22
N VAL A 248 24.93 -12.75 -2.87
CA VAL A 248 23.82 -11.85 -3.22
C VAL A 248 23.58 -11.89 -4.71
N ARG A 249 22.33 -12.19 -5.09
CA ARG A 249 21.86 -12.18 -6.48
C ARG A 249 20.76 -11.15 -6.68
N PHE A 250 20.70 -10.57 -7.86
CA PHE A 250 19.68 -9.64 -8.30
C PHE A 250 18.80 -10.28 -9.36
N ALA A 251 17.50 -10.38 -9.12
CA ALA A 251 16.53 -10.92 -10.07
C ALA A 251 16.03 -9.87 -11.07
N GLY A 252 16.30 -8.58 -10.82
CA GLY A 252 15.68 -7.51 -11.59
C GLY A 252 14.19 -7.33 -11.28
N ALA A 253 13.48 -6.66 -12.18
CA ALA A 253 12.03 -6.53 -12.09
C ALA A 253 11.38 -7.86 -12.47
N VAL A 254 10.58 -8.41 -11.56
CA VAL A 254 9.85 -9.67 -11.75
C VAL A 254 8.35 -9.36 -11.86
N PRO A 255 7.63 -9.95 -12.82
CA PRO A 255 6.18 -9.84 -12.91
C PRO A 255 5.49 -10.29 -11.61
N HIS A 256 4.42 -9.58 -11.19
CA HIS A 256 3.74 -9.87 -9.92
C HIS A 256 3.26 -11.33 -9.82
N GLY A 257 2.80 -11.92 -10.92
CA GLY A 257 2.35 -13.32 -10.96
C GLY A 257 3.46 -14.35 -10.75
N GLU A 258 4.73 -13.98 -10.86
CA GLU A 258 5.88 -14.87 -10.61
C GLU A 258 6.44 -14.73 -9.19
N LEU A 259 6.05 -13.67 -8.45
CA LEU A 259 6.51 -13.46 -7.08
C LEU A 259 6.14 -14.58 -6.11
N PRO A 260 4.95 -15.21 -6.20
CA PRO A 260 4.59 -16.32 -5.30
C PRO A 260 5.62 -17.44 -5.25
N ALA A 261 6.17 -17.84 -6.39
CA ALA A 261 7.21 -18.89 -6.46
C ALA A 261 8.51 -18.46 -5.77
N LEU A 262 8.88 -17.18 -5.89
CA LEU A 262 10.06 -16.63 -5.22
C LEU A 262 9.88 -16.58 -3.71
N TYR A 263 8.72 -16.15 -3.23
CA TYR A 263 8.40 -16.19 -1.79
C TYR A 263 8.42 -17.62 -1.28
N ALA A 264 7.84 -18.59 -1.99
CA ALA A 264 7.81 -19.99 -1.58
C ALA A 264 9.19 -20.66 -1.53
N SER A 265 10.16 -20.17 -2.31
CA SER A 265 11.53 -20.69 -2.34
C SER A 265 12.45 -20.13 -1.25
N ALA A 266 12.04 -19.07 -0.57
CA ALA A 266 12.84 -18.38 0.43
C ALA A 266 12.61 -18.89 1.85
N ASP A 267 13.55 -18.59 2.77
CA ASP A 267 13.49 -18.96 4.18
C ASP A 267 13.12 -17.81 5.10
N LEU A 268 13.53 -16.58 4.72
CA LEU A 268 13.26 -15.34 5.46
C LEU A 268 12.96 -14.20 4.48
N TYR A 269 12.02 -13.36 4.83
CA TYR A 269 11.81 -12.09 4.15
C TYR A 269 12.43 -10.95 4.95
N LEU A 270 13.30 -10.17 4.33
CA LEU A 270 14.07 -9.10 4.97
C LEU A 270 13.76 -7.75 4.34
N TRP A 271 13.30 -6.78 5.15
CA TRP A 271 13.15 -5.41 4.68
C TRP A 271 13.29 -4.40 5.82
N PRO A 272 14.36 -3.59 5.87
CA PRO A 272 14.56 -2.60 6.91
C PRO A 272 13.51 -1.49 6.97
N ALA A 273 12.75 -1.29 5.91
CA ALA A 273 11.52 -0.51 5.88
C ALA A 273 11.67 0.96 6.32
N ILE A 274 12.70 1.66 5.87
CA ILE A 274 12.84 3.09 6.17
C ILE A 274 11.65 3.85 5.58
N ASN A 275 10.85 4.51 6.45
CA ASN A 275 9.67 5.27 6.07
C ASN A 275 8.63 4.49 5.23
N GLU A 276 8.37 3.23 5.58
CA GLU A 276 7.38 2.40 4.92
C GLU A 276 5.96 2.70 5.46
N ALA A 277 4.97 2.82 4.58
CA ALA A 277 3.59 3.05 4.98
C ALA A 277 3.00 1.84 5.73
N TYR A 278 3.01 0.67 5.09
CA TYR A 278 2.65 -0.64 5.66
C TYR A 278 3.36 -1.80 4.95
N GLY A 279 3.70 -1.65 3.67
CA GLY A 279 4.48 -2.62 2.89
C GLY A 279 3.70 -3.85 2.46
N MET A 280 3.13 -3.83 1.23
CA MET A 280 2.39 -4.96 0.66
C MET A 280 3.23 -6.23 0.58
N ALA A 281 4.53 -6.10 0.27
CA ALA A 281 5.46 -7.22 0.21
C ALA A 281 5.59 -8.00 1.54
N PHE A 282 5.31 -7.37 2.69
CA PHE A 282 5.22 -8.09 3.96
C PHE A 282 4.01 -9.02 4.02
N LEU A 283 2.87 -8.58 3.50
CA LEU A 283 1.67 -9.41 3.44
C LEU A 283 1.88 -10.58 2.47
N GLU A 284 2.49 -10.32 1.32
CA GLU A 284 2.82 -11.34 0.31
C GLU A 284 3.77 -12.41 0.89
N ALA A 285 4.86 -11.98 1.54
CA ALA A 285 5.80 -12.87 2.21
C ALA A 285 5.12 -13.72 3.29
N GLN A 286 4.33 -13.09 4.15
CA GLN A 286 3.61 -13.76 5.22
C GLN A 286 2.55 -14.72 4.68
N ALA A 287 1.83 -14.38 3.61
CA ALA A 287 0.87 -15.26 2.96
C ALA A 287 1.53 -16.53 2.41
N ALA A 288 2.79 -16.42 1.94
CA ALA A 288 3.62 -17.54 1.53
C ALA A 288 4.27 -18.30 2.70
N GLY A 289 3.94 -17.99 3.95
CA GLY A 289 4.51 -18.66 5.13
C GLY A 289 5.96 -18.28 5.43
N LEU A 290 6.41 -17.09 4.99
CA LEU A 290 7.73 -16.58 5.31
C LEU A 290 7.69 -15.73 6.59
N PRO A 291 8.52 -15.99 7.60
CA PRO A 291 8.73 -15.06 8.67
C PRO A 291 9.46 -13.82 8.18
N VAL A 292 9.12 -12.68 8.77
CA VAL A 292 9.60 -11.35 8.36
C VAL A 292 10.58 -10.79 9.38
N VAL A 293 11.68 -10.18 8.92
CA VAL A 293 12.48 -9.24 9.72
C VAL A 293 12.33 -7.85 9.12
N ALA A 294 11.84 -6.90 9.90
CA ALA A 294 11.52 -5.55 9.41
C ALA A 294 11.86 -4.45 10.42
N GLY A 295 12.06 -3.23 9.91
CA GLY A 295 12.13 -2.03 10.77
C GLY A 295 10.74 -1.64 11.29
N ARG A 296 10.64 -1.24 12.55
CA ARG A 296 9.42 -0.82 13.24
C ARG A 296 9.01 0.61 12.81
N THR A 297 8.58 0.79 11.59
CA THR A 297 8.21 2.10 11.02
C THR A 297 6.78 2.12 10.49
N GLY A 298 6.20 3.29 10.37
CA GLY A 298 4.93 3.51 9.67
C GLY A 298 3.80 2.62 10.19
N GLY A 299 3.11 1.99 9.26
CA GLY A 299 2.09 1.00 9.51
C GLY A 299 2.62 -0.44 9.51
N VAL A 300 3.93 -0.67 9.44
CA VAL A 300 4.53 -2.03 9.48
C VAL A 300 4.05 -2.84 10.69
N PRO A 301 3.95 -2.29 11.92
CA PRO A 301 3.41 -3.03 13.06
C PRO A 301 1.93 -3.46 12.92
N ALA A 302 1.18 -2.88 12.00
CA ALA A 302 -0.18 -3.32 11.71
C ALA A 302 -0.24 -4.60 10.86
N VAL A 303 0.82 -4.87 10.09
CA VAL A 303 0.90 -6.03 9.17
C VAL A 303 1.87 -7.11 9.65
N VAL A 304 2.90 -6.75 10.43
CA VAL A 304 3.85 -7.69 11.04
C VAL A 304 3.69 -7.66 12.55
N ALA A 305 3.23 -8.76 13.14
CA ALA A 305 3.10 -8.91 14.58
C ALA A 305 4.44 -9.37 15.18
N ASP A 306 5.08 -8.48 15.93
CA ASP A 306 6.41 -8.70 16.53
C ASP A 306 6.43 -9.92 17.45
N GLY A 307 7.40 -10.83 17.26
CA GLY A 307 7.52 -12.09 17.98
C GLY A 307 6.48 -13.16 17.61
N VAL A 308 5.50 -12.84 16.74
CA VAL A 308 4.41 -13.74 16.34
C VAL A 308 4.53 -14.13 14.88
N THR A 309 4.64 -13.16 13.97
CA THR A 309 4.74 -13.41 12.52
C THR A 309 6.08 -12.98 11.93
N GLY A 310 6.94 -12.41 12.75
CA GLY A 310 8.26 -11.91 12.39
C GLY A 310 8.89 -11.14 13.55
N GLN A 311 9.97 -10.45 13.24
CA GLN A 311 10.75 -9.65 14.19
C GLN A 311 10.77 -8.19 13.74
N LEU A 312 10.42 -7.26 14.63
CA LEU A 312 10.48 -5.83 14.40
C LEU A 312 11.66 -5.20 15.13
N THR A 313 12.54 -4.54 14.41
CA THR A 313 13.75 -3.90 14.94
C THR A 313 13.63 -2.37 14.94
N PRO A 314 14.44 -1.64 15.73
CA PRO A 314 14.49 -0.19 15.65
C PRO A 314 14.81 0.29 14.23
N ILE A 315 14.23 1.43 13.84
CA ILE A 315 14.38 1.99 12.50
C ILE A 315 15.85 2.34 12.23
N GLY A 316 16.42 1.79 11.15
CA GLY A 316 17.78 2.11 10.70
C GLY A 316 18.89 1.44 11.51
N ASP A 317 18.56 0.67 12.54
CA ASP A 317 19.50 -0.08 13.37
C ASP A 317 19.90 -1.39 12.69
N ALA A 318 21.03 -1.36 11.96
CA ALA A 318 21.56 -2.52 11.26
C ALA A 318 22.03 -3.64 12.22
N ALA A 319 22.50 -3.30 13.42
CA ALA A 319 22.98 -4.28 14.38
C ALA A 319 21.80 -5.09 14.97
N SER A 320 20.74 -4.41 15.43
CA SER A 320 19.52 -5.09 15.89
C SER A 320 18.86 -5.90 14.76
N PHE A 321 18.88 -5.39 13.52
CA PHE A 321 18.36 -6.09 12.35
C PHE A 321 19.16 -7.38 12.07
N ALA A 322 20.49 -7.29 12.05
CA ALA A 322 21.37 -8.45 11.88
C ALA A 322 21.18 -9.49 13.00
N ALA A 323 21.10 -9.06 14.26
CA ALA A 323 20.85 -9.96 15.37
C ALA A 323 19.52 -10.72 15.26
N ALA A 324 18.45 -10.08 14.76
CA ALA A 324 17.19 -10.72 14.49
C ALA A 324 17.30 -11.74 13.35
N VAL A 325 18.05 -11.42 12.29
CA VAL A 325 18.32 -12.35 11.18
C VAL A 325 19.13 -13.55 11.67
N VAL A 326 20.22 -13.34 12.41
CA VAL A 326 21.08 -14.40 12.97
C VAL A 326 20.26 -15.39 13.80
N ARG A 327 19.44 -14.88 14.73
CA ARG A 327 18.58 -15.75 15.55
C ARG A 327 17.70 -16.65 14.71
N LEU A 328 17.10 -16.13 13.63
CA LEU A 328 16.25 -16.91 12.75
C LEU A 328 17.06 -17.81 11.78
N LEU A 329 18.31 -17.50 11.46
CA LEU A 329 19.20 -18.40 10.72
C LEU A 329 19.57 -19.63 11.57
N GLU A 330 19.80 -19.43 12.86
CA GLU A 330 20.26 -20.45 13.80
C GLU A 330 19.11 -21.30 14.38
N ASP A 331 17.85 -20.83 14.28
CA ASP A 331 16.68 -21.55 14.78
C ASP A 331 15.64 -21.85 13.69
N PRO A 332 15.76 -22.98 12.98
CA PRO A 332 14.80 -23.43 11.98
C PRO A 332 13.39 -23.67 12.53
N ALA A 333 13.28 -24.07 13.81
CA ALA A 333 11.98 -24.34 14.43
C ALA A 333 11.23 -23.03 14.66
N GLU A 334 11.91 -21.99 15.14
CA GLU A 334 11.34 -20.65 15.32
C GLU A 334 10.96 -20.04 13.95
N ARG A 335 11.78 -20.22 12.90
CA ARG A 335 11.41 -19.82 11.54
C ARG A 335 10.11 -20.46 11.09
N ALA A 336 9.96 -21.77 11.28
CA ALA A 336 8.75 -22.50 10.89
C ALA A 336 7.54 -22.02 11.71
N ARG A 337 7.69 -21.83 13.02
CA ARG A 337 6.64 -21.33 13.90
C ARG A 337 6.13 -19.95 13.46
N LEU A 338 7.05 -19.00 13.26
CA LEU A 338 6.71 -17.65 12.83
C LEU A 338 6.07 -17.64 11.44
N GLY A 339 6.58 -18.43 10.50
CA GLY A 339 6.05 -18.53 9.14
C GLY A 339 4.63 -19.10 9.11
N THR A 340 4.35 -20.15 9.88
CA THR A 340 3.00 -20.70 10.03
C THR A 340 2.05 -19.68 10.61
N ALA A 341 2.44 -19.01 11.70
CA ALA A 341 1.64 -17.96 12.31
C ALA A 341 1.40 -16.78 11.36
N ALA A 342 2.39 -16.44 10.52
CA ALA A 342 2.30 -15.40 9.51
C ALA A 342 1.22 -15.71 8.46
N ALA A 343 1.25 -16.90 7.87
CA ALA A 343 0.24 -17.33 6.89
C ALA A 343 -1.18 -17.33 7.49
N HIS A 344 -1.34 -17.87 8.68
CA HIS A 344 -2.63 -17.87 9.39
C HIS A 344 -3.15 -16.46 9.65
N ARG A 345 -2.29 -15.56 10.13
CA ARG A 345 -2.68 -14.18 10.42
C ARG A 345 -3.10 -13.41 9.16
N VAL A 346 -2.35 -13.53 8.08
CA VAL A 346 -2.69 -12.86 6.82
C VAL A 346 -4.01 -13.39 6.28
N ALA A 347 -4.23 -14.70 6.26
CA ALA A 347 -5.48 -15.30 5.83
C ALA A 347 -6.69 -14.84 6.67
N ALA A 348 -6.50 -14.67 7.99
CA ALA A 348 -7.57 -14.25 8.89
C ALA A 348 -7.90 -12.75 8.83
N HIS A 349 -6.89 -11.87 8.67
CA HIS A 349 -7.04 -10.43 8.90
C HIS A 349 -6.71 -9.55 7.69
N HIS A 350 -6.01 -10.09 6.69
CA HIS A 350 -5.50 -9.34 5.54
C HIS A 350 -5.89 -9.95 4.19
N ASP A 351 -6.80 -10.94 4.19
CA ASP A 351 -7.36 -11.52 2.97
C ASP A 351 -8.44 -10.63 2.36
N GLU A 352 -8.52 -10.62 1.03
CA GLU A 352 -9.56 -9.88 0.30
C GLU A 352 -10.99 -10.24 0.75
N ARG A 353 -11.25 -11.45 1.25
CA ARG A 353 -12.59 -11.85 1.75
C ARG A 353 -12.95 -11.12 3.03
N ALA A 354 -12.00 -11.02 3.97
CA ALA A 354 -12.19 -10.27 5.21
C ALA A 354 -12.36 -8.78 4.91
N ALA A 355 -11.54 -8.23 4.03
CA ALA A 355 -11.64 -6.85 3.59
C ALA A 355 -12.97 -6.55 2.87
N ALA A 356 -13.47 -7.48 2.03
CA ALA A 356 -14.76 -7.36 1.36
C ALA A 356 -15.92 -7.33 2.35
N HIS A 357 -15.88 -8.16 3.39
CA HIS A 357 -16.88 -8.15 4.45
C HIS A 357 -16.89 -6.80 5.19
N ALA A 358 -15.72 -6.30 5.59
CA ALA A 358 -15.58 -5.02 6.27
C ALA A 358 -16.04 -3.84 5.39
N LEU A 359 -15.67 -3.84 4.11
CA LEU A 359 -16.08 -2.82 3.14
C LEU A 359 -17.60 -2.83 2.93
N ARG A 360 -18.22 -4.00 2.75
CA ARG A 360 -19.69 -4.14 2.61
C ARG A 360 -20.39 -3.57 3.83
N ALA A 361 -19.98 -3.94 5.04
CA ALA A 361 -20.55 -3.42 6.28
C ALA A 361 -20.41 -1.90 6.40
N ALA A 362 -19.24 -1.36 6.02
CA ALA A 362 -18.99 0.08 6.04
C ALA A 362 -19.89 0.83 5.05
N LEU A 363 -20.00 0.36 3.80
CA LEU A 363 -20.84 0.98 2.77
C LEU A 363 -22.33 0.90 3.10
N ALA A 364 -22.79 -0.17 3.76
CA ALA A 364 -24.19 -0.31 4.20
C ALA A 364 -24.63 0.79 5.18
N THR A 365 -23.69 1.52 5.77
CA THR A 365 -23.99 2.62 6.72
C THR A 365 -24.23 3.96 6.04
N LEU A 366 -23.99 4.07 4.74
CA LEU A 366 -24.18 5.30 3.99
C LEU A 366 -25.69 5.59 3.81
N ARG A 367 -26.12 6.81 4.19
CA ARG A 367 -27.49 7.26 3.98
C ARG A 367 -27.68 7.66 2.51
N GLY A 368 -28.83 7.31 1.92
CA GLY A 368 -29.18 7.70 0.55
C GLY A 368 -28.72 6.77 -0.55
N VAL A 369 -28.03 5.69 -0.22
CA VAL A 369 -27.75 4.61 -1.16
C VAL A 369 -29.02 3.78 -1.33
N LYS A 370 -29.67 3.86 -2.50
CA LYS A 370 -30.77 2.92 -2.85
C LYS A 370 -30.19 1.50 -2.87
N ARG A 371 -30.80 0.61 -2.07
CA ARG A 371 -30.47 -0.81 -2.05
C ARG A 371 -30.81 -1.47 -3.38
#